data_805c255f19bbff228d8040d99195ac94
#
_entry.id   805c255f19bbff228d8040d99195ac94
#
_cell.length_a   1.000
_cell.length_b   1.000
_cell.length_c   1.000
_cell.angle_alpha   90.00
_cell.angle_beta   90.00
_cell.angle_gamma   90.00
#
_symmetry.space_group_name_H-M   'P 1'
#
loop_
_entity.id
_entity.type
_entity.pdbx_description
1 polymer ?
#
loop_
_entity_poly.entity_id
_entity_poly.type
_entity_poly.pdbx_seq_one_letter_code
_entity_poly.pdbx_strand_id
1 'polypeptide(L)'
;MNDVLINTIIEHTNMMFYNFSITLKTCDMDLILCDMPIWKHVYHTLHSLDQWYINPEVYTEPDFHEPNLNSLDDYDNQKVLSREMLIDYFETIKEKIMEYLTRYVMRIYMKNPMGVSITDCR
;
A
#
# COMPACT_ATOMS: atom_id res chain seq x y z
N MET A 1 24.06 3.58 10.55
CA MET A 1 23.61 2.20 10.35
C MET A 1 22.11 2.14 10.25
N ASN A 2 21.44 2.58 11.27
CA ASN A 2 19.98 2.59 11.29
C ASN A 2 19.40 3.41 10.18
N ASP A 3 20.01 4.56 9.93
CA ASP A 3 19.60 5.45 8.86
C ASP A 3 19.72 4.78 7.50
N VAL A 4 20.81 4.02 7.31
CA VAL A 4 21.01 3.32 6.03
C VAL A 4 19.91 2.32 5.77
N LEU A 5 19.57 1.53 6.79
CA LEU A 5 18.52 0.52 6.64
C LEU A 5 17.17 1.17 6.36
N ILE A 6 16.79 2.17 7.15
CA ILE A 6 15.49 2.82 7.02
C ILE A 6 15.40 3.60 5.72
N ASN A 7 16.46 4.31 5.35
CA ASN A 7 16.49 5.03 4.08
C ASN A 7 16.43 4.07 2.90
N THR A 8 17.03 2.89 3.02
CA THR A 8 16.94 1.86 2.00
C THR A 8 15.51 1.36 1.86
N ILE A 9 14.83 1.14 2.99
CA ILE A 9 13.42 0.72 2.96
C ILE A 9 12.56 1.78 2.29
N ILE A 10 12.75 3.05 2.63
CA ILE A 10 12.01 4.16 2.05
C ILE A 10 12.25 4.22 0.54
N GLU A 11 13.51 4.13 0.13
CA GLU A 11 13.89 4.19 -1.27
C GLU A 11 13.26 3.05 -2.07
N HIS A 12 13.34 1.82 -1.56
CA HIS A 12 12.76 0.67 -2.25
C HIS A 12 11.25 0.74 -2.27
N THR A 13 10.63 1.24 -1.21
CA THR A 13 9.19 1.44 -1.17
C THR A 13 8.75 2.45 -2.23
N ASN A 14 9.49 3.55 -2.38
CA ASN A 14 9.23 4.53 -3.43
C ASN A 14 9.37 3.93 -4.82
N MET A 15 10.38 3.08 -5.03
CA MET A 15 10.55 2.40 -6.31
C MET A 15 9.39 1.48 -6.63
N MET A 16 8.92 0.73 -5.64
CA MET A 16 7.75 -0.14 -5.80
C MET A 16 6.51 0.67 -6.16
N PHE A 17 6.29 1.78 -5.46
CA PHE A 17 5.16 2.65 -5.76
C PHE A 17 5.25 3.24 -7.15
N TYR A 18 6.45 3.64 -7.56
CA TYR A 18 6.64 4.17 -8.91
C TYR A 18 6.28 3.12 -9.97
N ASN A 19 6.79 1.91 -9.83
CA ASN A 19 6.50 0.82 -10.76
C ASN A 19 5.02 0.46 -10.76
N PHE A 20 4.41 0.42 -9.60
CA PHE A 20 2.99 0.14 -9.49
C PHE A 20 2.15 1.23 -10.17
N SER A 21 2.56 2.49 -10.04
CA SER A 21 1.86 3.61 -10.66
C SER A 21 1.86 3.50 -12.20
N ILE A 22 2.96 3.04 -12.77
CA ILE A 22 3.04 2.80 -14.22
C ILE A 22 2.04 1.73 -14.63
N THR A 23 2.00 0.63 -13.89
CA THR A 23 1.05 -0.45 -14.14
C THR A 23 -0.39 0.03 -14.05
N LEU A 24 -0.70 0.82 -13.02
CA LEU A 24 -2.04 1.38 -12.84
C LEU A 24 -2.48 2.24 -14.03
N LYS A 25 -1.54 2.94 -14.64
CA LYS A 25 -1.85 3.87 -15.72
C LYS A 25 -1.90 3.22 -17.09
N THR A 26 -1.22 2.09 -17.27
CA THR A 26 -1.02 1.47 -18.59
C THR A 26 -1.71 0.13 -18.77
N CYS A 27 -2.02 -0.58 -17.68
CA CYS A 27 -2.60 -1.91 -17.76
C CYS A 27 -4.07 -1.84 -18.18
N ASP A 28 -4.51 -2.85 -18.93
CA ASP A 28 -5.93 -3.00 -19.28
C ASP A 28 -6.68 -3.52 -18.04
N MET A 29 -7.48 -2.66 -17.43
CA MET A 29 -8.19 -2.99 -16.19
C MET A 29 -9.28 -4.04 -16.37
N ASP A 30 -9.76 -4.23 -17.59
CA ASP A 30 -10.81 -5.20 -17.88
C ASP A 30 -10.29 -6.54 -18.34
N LEU A 31 -8.99 -6.66 -18.49
CA LEU A 31 -8.37 -7.92 -18.88
C LEU A 31 -8.64 -8.97 -17.78
N ILE A 32 -9.05 -10.17 -18.21
CA ILE A 32 -9.34 -11.24 -17.27
C ILE A 32 -8.06 -12.03 -16.99
N LEU A 33 -7.76 -12.17 -15.71
CA LEU A 33 -6.64 -12.95 -15.22
C LEU A 33 -7.12 -13.81 -14.06
N CYS A 34 -6.94 -15.12 -14.17
CA CYS A 34 -7.43 -16.07 -13.16
C CYS A 34 -8.91 -15.84 -12.84
N ASP A 35 -9.70 -15.71 -13.91
CA ASP A 35 -11.17 -15.56 -13.86
C ASP A 35 -11.67 -14.24 -13.26
N MET A 36 -10.76 -13.29 -13.01
CA MET A 36 -11.12 -11.99 -12.43
C MET A 36 -10.49 -10.86 -13.25
N PRO A 37 -11.18 -9.72 -13.39
CA PRO A 37 -10.59 -8.59 -14.09
C PRO A 37 -9.41 -8.01 -13.33
N ILE A 38 -8.49 -7.40 -14.06
CA ILE A 38 -7.28 -6.83 -13.49
C ILE A 38 -7.61 -5.80 -12.41
N TRP A 39 -8.66 -4.98 -12.60
CA TRP A 39 -8.98 -3.97 -11.58
C TRP A 39 -9.24 -4.61 -10.21
N LYS A 40 -9.79 -5.80 -10.19
CA LYS A 40 -10.08 -6.50 -8.94
C LYS A 40 -8.79 -7.01 -8.27
N HIS A 41 -7.84 -7.48 -9.05
CA HIS A 41 -6.51 -7.84 -8.55
C HIS A 41 -5.79 -6.62 -8.00
N VAL A 42 -5.89 -5.49 -8.69
CA VAL A 42 -5.30 -4.23 -8.23
C VAL A 42 -5.92 -3.80 -6.91
N TYR A 43 -7.24 -3.82 -6.82
CA TYR A 43 -7.92 -3.43 -5.58
C TYR A 43 -7.56 -4.38 -4.44
N HIS A 44 -7.51 -5.68 -4.71
CA HIS A 44 -7.09 -6.66 -3.70
C HIS A 44 -5.73 -6.30 -3.13
N THR A 45 -4.78 -5.97 -4.00
CA THR A 45 -3.42 -5.60 -3.58
C THR A 45 -3.43 -4.31 -2.77
N LEU A 46 -4.12 -3.28 -3.26
CA LEU A 46 -4.18 -1.99 -2.57
C LEU A 46 -4.87 -2.11 -1.21
N HIS A 47 -5.98 -2.83 -1.16
CA HIS A 47 -6.71 -3.04 0.07
C HIS A 47 -5.85 -3.77 1.11
N SER A 48 -5.09 -4.76 0.67
CA SER A 48 -4.19 -5.49 1.56
C SER A 48 -3.09 -4.60 2.11
N LEU A 49 -2.52 -3.74 1.25
CA LEU A 49 -1.53 -2.77 1.71
C LEU A 49 -2.12 -1.81 2.74
N ASP A 50 -3.31 -1.30 2.46
CA ASP A 50 -3.97 -0.33 3.34
C ASP A 50 -4.26 -0.96 4.70
N GLN A 51 -4.77 -2.18 4.69
CA GLN A 51 -5.18 -2.86 5.92
C GLN A 51 -4.02 -3.34 6.77
N TRP A 52 -2.98 -3.88 6.16
CA TRP A 52 -1.98 -4.66 6.89
C TRP A 52 -0.62 -4.00 7.03
N TYR A 53 -0.30 -3.01 6.18
CA TYR A 53 1.07 -2.49 6.15
C TYR A 53 1.43 -1.70 7.40
N ILE A 54 0.51 -0.89 7.91
CA ILE A 54 0.78 -0.03 9.06
C ILE A 54 0.27 -0.67 10.34
N ASN A 55 -1.04 -0.61 10.54
CA ASN A 55 -1.65 -1.14 11.76
C ASN A 55 -3.10 -1.51 11.47
N PRO A 56 -3.40 -2.82 11.39
CA PRO A 56 -4.76 -3.25 11.07
C PRO A 56 -5.79 -2.85 12.13
N GLU A 57 -5.37 -2.56 13.35
CA GLU A 57 -6.30 -2.19 14.43
C GLU A 57 -6.90 -0.80 14.24
N VAL A 58 -6.19 0.08 13.52
CA VAL A 58 -6.68 1.44 13.26
C VAL A 58 -7.14 1.62 11.82
N TYR A 59 -7.16 0.54 11.07
CA TYR A 59 -7.59 0.56 9.68
C TYR A 59 -9.09 0.79 9.59
N THR A 60 -9.51 1.60 8.61
CA THR A 60 -10.92 1.77 8.26
C THR A 60 -11.11 1.52 6.78
N GLU A 61 -12.22 0.90 6.41
CA GLU A 61 -12.54 0.62 5.03
C GLU A 61 -12.72 1.92 4.25
N PRO A 62 -12.28 1.98 2.98
CA PRO A 62 -12.63 3.14 2.14
C PRO A 62 -14.15 3.23 1.95
N ASP A 63 -14.64 4.46 1.77
CA ASP A 63 -16.08 4.72 1.66
C ASP A 63 -16.76 3.93 0.55
N PHE A 64 -16.04 3.65 -0.54
CA PHE A 64 -16.59 2.92 -1.68
C PHE A 64 -16.54 1.40 -1.50
N HIS A 65 -15.97 0.91 -0.41
CA HIS A 65 -15.82 -0.53 -0.21
C HIS A 65 -17.16 -1.20 0.01
N GLU A 66 -17.31 -2.38 -0.57
CA GLU A 66 -18.46 -3.25 -0.37
C GLU A 66 -17.97 -4.64 0.03
N PRO A 67 -18.82 -5.44 0.73
CA PRO A 67 -18.40 -6.78 1.12
C PRO A 67 -17.89 -7.58 -0.08
N ASN A 68 -16.73 -8.23 0.10
CA ASN A 68 -16.09 -9.07 -0.90
C ASN A 68 -15.53 -8.34 -2.11
N LEU A 69 -15.56 -7.01 -2.13
CA LEU A 69 -15.02 -6.25 -3.26
C LEU A 69 -13.53 -6.52 -3.46
N ASN A 70 -12.80 -6.74 -2.38
CA ASN A 70 -11.37 -7.04 -2.40
C ASN A 70 -11.06 -8.53 -2.56
N SER A 71 -12.07 -9.40 -2.58
CA SER A 71 -11.88 -10.83 -2.66
C SER A 71 -11.57 -11.26 -4.09
N LEU A 72 -10.68 -12.23 -4.25
CA LEU A 72 -10.40 -12.85 -5.54
C LEU A 72 -11.14 -14.17 -5.74
N ASP A 73 -12.00 -14.51 -4.80
CA ASP A 73 -12.92 -15.64 -4.97
C ASP A 73 -14.07 -15.23 -5.89
N ASP A 74 -14.83 -16.22 -6.33
CA ASP A 74 -15.93 -15.99 -7.24
C ASP A 74 -17.16 -15.47 -6.47
N TYR A 75 -17.19 -14.16 -6.24
CA TYR A 75 -18.31 -13.49 -5.60
C TYR A 75 -19.08 -12.65 -6.60
N ASP A 76 -20.40 -12.72 -6.52
CA ASP A 76 -21.29 -11.95 -7.38
C ASP A 76 -21.39 -10.52 -6.87
N ASN A 77 -20.42 -9.72 -7.25
CA ASN A 77 -20.29 -8.35 -6.82
C ASN A 77 -20.60 -7.43 -8.00
N GLN A 78 -21.56 -6.53 -7.83
CA GLN A 78 -22.02 -5.65 -8.90
C GLN A 78 -21.14 -4.42 -9.08
N LYS A 79 -20.34 -4.08 -8.10
CA LYS A 79 -19.52 -2.86 -8.15
C LYS A 79 -18.27 -3.08 -8.99
N VAL A 80 -17.98 -2.09 -9.81
CA VAL A 80 -16.75 -2.06 -10.60
C VAL A 80 -15.99 -0.78 -10.26
N LEU A 81 -14.71 -0.91 -9.99
CA LEU A 81 -13.88 0.25 -9.69
C LEU A 81 -13.19 0.72 -10.97
N SER A 82 -13.28 2.02 -11.23
CA SER A 82 -12.62 2.62 -12.37
C SER A 82 -11.13 2.78 -12.14
N ARG A 83 -10.38 2.98 -13.22
CA ARG A 83 -8.95 3.26 -13.11
C ARG A 83 -8.70 4.49 -12.23
N GLU A 84 -9.50 5.52 -12.39
CA GLU A 84 -9.37 6.76 -11.63
C GLU A 84 -9.56 6.53 -10.14
N MET A 85 -10.55 5.73 -9.76
CA MET A 85 -10.78 5.39 -8.36
C MET A 85 -9.60 4.63 -7.78
N LEU A 86 -9.03 3.72 -8.56
CA LEU A 86 -7.88 2.93 -8.11
C LEU A 86 -6.63 3.80 -7.98
N ILE A 87 -6.44 4.74 -8.89
CA ILE A 87 -5.31 5.67 -8.81
C ILE A 87 -5.45 6.55 -7.57
N ASP A 88 -6.64 7.09 -7.32
CA ASP A 88 -6.87 7.93 -6.15
C ASP A 88 -6.64 7.15 -4.85
N TYR A 89 -7.11 5.92 -4.79
CA TYR A 89 -6.90 5.06 -3.64
C TYR A 89 -5.41 4.76 -3.46
N PHE A 90 -4.72 4.46 -4.54
CA PHE A 90 -3.28 4.23 -4.52
C PHE A 90 -2.52 5.44 -3.95
N GLU A 91 -2.87 6.65 -4.40
CA GLU A 91 -2.21 7.87 -3.91
C GLU A 91 -2.46 8.06 -2.41
N THR A 92 -3.66 7.76 -1.95
CA THR A 92 -3.98 7.84 -0.52
C THR A 92 -3.15 6.86 0.29
N ILE A 93 -3.04 5.62 -0.17
CA ILE A 93 -2.25 4.59 0.51
C ILE A 93 -0.77 4.97 0.52
N LYS A 94 -0.27 5.44 -0.62
CA LYS A 94 1.12 5.85 -0.75
C LYS A 94 1.47 6.95 0.25
N GLU A 95 0.61 7.96 0.36
CA GLU A 95 0.81 9.04 1.32
C GLU A 95 0.85 8.52 2.75
N LYS A 96 -0.09 7.65 3.11
CA LYS A 96 -0.13 7.05 4.46
C LYS A 96 1.15 6.29 4.77
N ILE A 97 1.59 5.47 3.83
CA ILE A 97 2.77 4.62 4.05
C ILE A 97 4.04 5.47 4.13
N MET A 98 4.19 6.44 3.24
CA MET A 98 5.37 7.30 3.26
C MET A 98 5.40 8.16 4.52
N GLU A 99 4.27 8.65 4.96
CA GLU A 99 4.18 9.40 6.21
C GLU A 99 4.54 8.51 7.40
N TYR A 100 4.03 7.29 7.43
CA TYR A 100 4.35 6.34 8.49
C TYR A 100 5.86 6.04 8.54
N LEU A 101 6.47 5.79 7.39
CA LEU A 101 7.91 5.51 7.34
C LEU A 101 8.73 6.70 7.79
N THR A 102 8.33 7.91 7.39
CA THR A 102 9.01 9.13 7.81
C THR A 102 8.91 9.33 9.32
N ARG A 103 7.72 9.10 9.89
CA ARG A 103 7.53 9.18 11.34
C ARG A 103 8.35 8.13 12.07
N TYR A 104 8.46 6.94 11.51
CA TYR A 104 9.25 5.88 12.10
C TYR A 104 10.73 6.28 12.18
N VAL A 105 11.24 6.88 11.12
CA VAL A 105 12.62 7.39 11.10
C VAL A 105 12.79 8.45 12.20
N MET A 106 11.89 9.41 12.27
CA MET A 106 11.97 10.47 13.28
C MET A 106 11.91 9.90 14.69
N ARG A 107 11.03 8.93 14.90
CA ARG A 107 10.90 8.30 16.22
C ARG A 107 12.20 7.62 16.64
N ILE A 108 12.87 6.97 15.72
CA ILE A 108 14.14 6.30 16.00
C ILE A 108 15.23 7.33 16.36
N TYR A 109 15.28 8.44 15.62
CA TYR A 109 16.20 9.52 15.95
C TYR A 109 15.94 10.11 17.32
N MET A 110 14.68 10.32 17.67
CA MET A 110 14.33 10.85 18.97
C MET A 110 14.71 9.92 20.10
N LYS A 111 14.64 8.62 19.88
CA LYS A 111 15.02 7.62 20.89
C LYS A 111 16.51 7.41 20.98
N ASN A 112 17.23 7.55 19.87
CA ASN A 112 18.66 7.30 19.80
C ASN A 112 19.39 8.49 19.16
N PRO A 113 19.33 9.67 19.79
CA PRO A 113 19.92 10.87 19.19
C PRO A 113 21.42 10.78 19.01
N MET A 114 22.09 9.87 19.71
CA MET A 114 23.51 9.66 19.62
C MET A 114 23.91 8.68 18.53
N GLY A 115 22.94 8.23 17.74
CA GLY A 115 23.24 7.29 16.67
C GLY A 115 23.47 5.87 17.11
N VAL A 116 22.93 5.51 18.27
CA VAL A 116 23.02 4.13 18.75
C VAL A 116 22.34 3.20 17.74
N SER A 117 22.94 2.06 17.47
CA SER A 117 22.43 1.13 16.47
C SER A 117 21.05 0.62 16.83
N ILE A 118 20.17 0.59 15.87
CA ILE A 118 18.84 0.03 16.07
C ILE A 118 18.82 -1.49 15.93
N THR A 119 19.94 -2.10 15.66
CA THR A 119 20.01 -3.56 15.75
C THR A 119 19.62 -4.02 17.13
N ASP A 120 19.66 -3.14 18.10
CA ASP A 120 19.22 -3.42 19.45
C ASP A 120 17.70 -3.48 19.54
N CYS A 121 17.00 -2.98 18.56
CA CYS A 121 15.54 -3.04 18.50
C CYS A 121 15.14 -4.32 17.78
N ARG A 122 15.06 -5.35 18.50
CA ARG A 122 14.65 -6.64 17.89
C ARG A 122 13.22 -6.97 18.18
#